data_81a3df9c5cec3023e6edc28118a1f6d3
#
_entry.id   81a3df9c5cec3023e6edc28118a1f6d3
#
_cell.length_a   1.000
_cell.length_b   1.000
_cell.length_c   1.000
_cell.angle_alpha   90.00
_cell.angle_beta   90.00
_cell.angle_gamma   90.00
#
_symmetry.space_group_name_H-M   'P 1'
#
loop_
_entity.id
_entity.type
_entity.pdbx_description
1 polymer ?
#
loop_
_entity_poly.entity_id
_entity_poly.type
_entity_poly.pdbx_seq_one_letter_code
_entity_poly.pdbx_strand_id
1 'polypeptide(L)'
;ILETGALKTAENIYKASIPAMAAGADFIKTSTGKIAVNATPEATYIMCHAIKDWHAKTGQKVCYKPAGGVSTTDEAVQHYTLVKEILGQDWLNNQSFRFGASRLANNLLSSIMGEDVKYF
;
A
#
# COMPACT_ATOMS: atom_id res chain seq x y z
N ILE A 1 -9.48 -0.89 6.38
CA ILE A 1 -8.71 -2.09 5.96
C ILE A 1 -9.60 -2.95 5.09
N LEU A 2 -9.12 -3.31 3.89
CA LEU A 2 -9.91 -4.13 2.96
C LEU A 2 -9.77 -5.64 3.22
N GLU A 3 -8.66 -6.09 3.79
CA GLU A 3 -8.29 -7.51 3.94
C GLU A 3 -8.24 -8.24 2.59
N THR A 4 -7.33 -7.78 1.74
CA THR A 4 -7.25 -8.20 0.33
C THR A 4 -7.06 -9.70 0.13
N GLY A 5 -6.39 -10.39 1.06
CA GLY A 5 -6.26 -11.85 1.02
C GLY A 5 -7.58 -12.60 1.20
N ALA A 6 -8.56 -12.02 1.91
CA ALA A 6 -9.91 -12.58 2.03
C ALA A 6 -10.78 -12.28 0.81
N LEU A 7 -10.53 -11.17 0.13
CA LEU A 7 -11.27 -10.77 -1.09
C LEU A 7 -10.88 -11.59 -2.32
N LYS A 8 -9.67 -12.10 -2.38
CA LYS A 8 -9.10 -13.06 -3.34
C LYS A 8 -8.98 -12.59 -4.79
N THR A 9 -9.96 -11.88 -5.34
CA THR A 9 -9.97 -11.50 -6.76
C THR A 9 -9.73 -10.00 -6.95
N ALA A 10 -9.17 -9.63 -8.10
CA ALA A 10 -8.99 -8.24 -8.52
C ALA A 10 -10.31 -7.45 -8.47
N GLU A 11 -11.38 -8.06 -8.98
CA GLU A 11 -12.71 -7.47 -9.00
C GLU A 11 -13.22 -7.15 -7.59
N ASN A 12 -13.09 -8.09 -6.65
CA ASN A 12 -13.52 -7.89 -5.27
C ASN A 12 -12.69 -6.81 -4.56
N ILE A 13 -11.37 -6.77 -4.78
CA ILE A 13 -10.49 -5.75 -4.21
C ILE A 13 -10.87 -4.36 -4.73
N TYR A 14 -11.07 -4.23 -6.03
CA TYR A 14 -11.51 -2.97 -6.63
C TYR A 14 -12.89 -2.54 -6.08
N LYS A 15 -13.86 -3.44 -6.09
CA LYS A 15 -15.22 -3.19 -5.57
C LYS A 15 -15.23 -2.80 -4.10
N ALA A 16 -14.36 -3.39 -3.27
CA ALA A 16 -14.25 -3.04 -1.85
C ALA A 16 -13.55 -1.68 -1.62
N SER A 17 -12.64 -1.29 -2.51
CA SER A 17 -11.92 -0.01 -2.44
C SER A 17 -12.87 1.19 -2.59
N ILE A 18 -13.80 1.13 -3.53
CA ILE A 18 -14.70 2.23 -3.84
C ILE A 18 -15.59 2.64 -2.66
N PRO A 19 -16.38 1.74 -2.03
CA PRO A 19 -17.21 2.13 -0.90
C PRO A 19 -16.40 2.55 0.34
N ALA A 20 -15.19 2.01 0.53
CA ALA A 20 -14.31 2.47 1.60
C ALA A 20 -13.91 3.94 1.43
N MET A 21 -13.58 4.35 0.21
CA MET A 21 -13.28 5.74 -0.12
C MET A 21 -14.52 6.63 -0.03
N ALA A 22 -15.67 6.15 -0.53
CA ALA A 22 -16.94 6.86 -0.45
C ALA A 22 -17.40 7.09 1.00
N ALA A 23 -17.07 6.18 1.91
CA ALA A 23 -17.33 6.32 3.35
C ALA A 23 -16.41 7.33 4.06
N GLY A 24 -15.47 7.96 3.35
CA GLY A 24 -14.60 9.00 3.88
C GLY A 24 -13.25 8.49 4.40
N ALA A 25 -12.77 7.35 3.96
CA ALA A 25 -11.44 6.88 4.33
C ALA A 25 -10.37 7.81 3.77
N ASP A 26 -9.46 8.29 4.64
CA ASP A 26 -8.27 9.04 4.22
C ASP A 26 -7.21 8.12 3.60
N PHE A 27 -7.11 6.90 4.12
CA PHE A 27 -6.25 5.84 3.63
C PHE A 27 -7.03 4.56 3.42
N ILE A 28 -6.81 3.89 2.30
CA ILE A 28 -7.17 2.48 2.16
C ILE A 28 -5.93 1.62 2.39
N LYS A 29 -6.09 0.60 3.21
CA LYS A 29 -5.03 -0.30 3.66
C LYS A 29 -5.33 -1.73 3.21
N THR A 30 -4.30 -2.46 2.75
CA THR A 30 -4.50 -3.82 2.24
C THR A 30 -5.01 -4.80 3.29
N SER A 31 -4.34 -4.88 4.43
CA SER A 31 -4.48 -6.07 5.31
C SER A 31 -4.25 -5.74 6.78
N THR A 32 -4.78 -6.60 7.65
CA THR A 32 -4.54 -6.58 9.10
C THR A 32 -3.17 -7.17 9.47
N GLY A 33 -2.61 -8.05 8.65
CA GLY A 33 -1.43 -8.86 8.98
C GLY A 33 -1.76 -10.11 9.79
N LYS A 34 -3.05 -10.46 9.93
CA LYS A 34 -3.52 -11.59 10.76
C LYS A 34 -3.98 -12.82 9.97
N ILE A 35 -3.94 -12.74 8.65
CA ILE A 35 -4.26 -13.86 7.76
C ILE A 35 -3.04 -14.24 6.91
N ALA A 36 -3.11 -15.38 6.22
CA ALA A 36 -1.97 -15.94 5.49
C ALA A 36 -1.48 -15.06 4.34
N VAL A 37 -2.40 -14.45 3.59
CA VAL A 37 -2.08 -13.56 2.45
C VAL A 37 -2.42 -12.12 2.81
N ASN A 38 -1.44 -11.24 2.73
CA ASN A 38 -1.58 -9.84 3.13
C ASN A 38 -1.29 -8.90 1.94
N ALA A 39 -0.37 -7.95 2.07
CA ALA A 39 -0.01 -7.06 0.98
C ALA A 39 0.70 -7.84 -0.14
N THR A 40 0.17 -7.72 -1.36
CA THR A 40 0.81 -8.25 -2.57
C THR A 40 0.97 -7.13 -3.60
N PRO A 41 1.94 -7.24 -4.54
CA PRO A 41 2.03 -6.29 -5.65
C PRO A 41 0.74 -6.18 -6.47
N GLU A 42 0.03 -7.30 -6.67
CA GLU A 42 -1.25 -7.34 -7.36
C GLU A 42 -2.33 -6.53 -6.64
N ALA A 43 -2.43 -6.69 -5.31
CA ALA A 43 -3.37 -5.90 -4.50
C ALA A 43 -3.04 -4.40 -4.56
N THR A 44 -1.75 -4.04 -4.51
CA THR A 44 -1.28 -2.66 -4.67
C THR A 44 -1.68 -2.09 -6.01
N TYR A 45 -1.44 -2.83 -7.09
CA TYR A 45 -1.82 -2.43 -8.44
C TYR A 45 -3.31 -2.09 -8.53
N ILE A 46 -4.18 -2.98 -8.04
CA ILE A 46 -5.63 -2.82 -8.11
C ILE A 46 -6.12 -1.66 -7.24
N MET A 47 -5.64 -1.56 -6.01
CA MET A 47 -6.04 -0.50 -5.08
C MET A 47 -5.57 0.88 -5.55
N CYS A 48 -4.37 0.99 -6.12
CA CYS A 48 -3.88 2.24 -6.69
C CYS A 48 -4.70 2.66 -7.92
N HIS A 49 -5.13 1.74 -8.77
CA HIS A 49 -6.06 2.05 -9.85
C HIS A 49 -7.41 2.53 -9.33
N ALA A 50 -7.96 1.90 -8.30
CA ALA A 50 -9.19 2.36 -7.66
C ALA A 50 -9.05 3.79 -7.10
N ILE A 51 -7.93 4.10 -6.45
CA ILE A 51 -7.61 5.46 -5.96
C ILE A 51 -7.53 6.45 -7.12
N LYS A 52 -6.84 6.09 -8.19
CA LYS A 52 -6.70 6.93 -9.38
C LYS A 52 -8.06 7.25 -10.01
N ASP A 53 -8.90 6.25 -10.19
CA ASP A 53 -10.23 6.41 -10.75
C ASP A 53 -11.14 7.25 -9.85
N TRP A 54 -11.07 7.03 -8.53
CA TRP A 54 -11.78 7.81 -7.52
C TRP A 54 -11.39 9.28 -7.55
N HIS A 55 -10.09 9.55 -7.58
CA HIS A 55 -9.56 10.91 -7.66
C HIS A 55 -9.99 11.61 -8.95
N ALA A 56 -9.93 10.93 -10.09
CA ALA A 56 -10.36 11.48 -11.38
C ALA A 56 -11.85 11.83 -11.40
N LYS A 57 -12.70 11.04 -10.72
CA LYS A 57 -14.16 11.26 -10.68
C LYS A 57 -14.61 12.30 -9.66
N THR A 58 -13.92 12.35 -8.50
CA THR A 58 -14.41 13.13 -7.35
C THR A 58 -13.51 14.31 -6.99
N GLY A 59 -12.26 14.33 -7.47
CA GLY A 59 -11.23 15.26 -7.03
C GLY A 59 -10.70 14.97 -5.63
N GLN A 60 -11.25 13.97 -4.92
CA GLN A 60 -10.83 13.61 -3.57
C GLN A 60 -9.56 12.76 -3.60
N LYS A 61 -8.52 13.20 -2.90
CA LYS A 61 -7.26 12.47 -2.77
C LYS A 61 -7.35 11.48 -1.62
N VAL A 62 -7.42 10.19 -1.94
CA VAL A 62 -7.31 9.10 -0.97
C VAL A 62 -5.90 8.53 -1.02
N CYS A 63 -5.37 8.15 0.13
CA CYS A 63 -4.00 7.72 0.32
C CYS A 63 -3.88 6.20 0.43
N TYR A 64 -2.66 5.67 0.34
CA TYR A 64 -2.45 4.23 0.25
C TYR A 64 -1.50 3.70 1.32
N LYS A 65 -1.85 2.53 1.89
CA LYS A 65 -1.02 1.84 2.89
C LYS A 65 -0.98 0.32 2.65
N PRO A 66 0.04 -0.22 1.97
CA PRO A 66 0.29 -1.66 1.97
C PRO A 66 0.74 -2.10 3.36
N ALA A 67 0.23 -3.21 3.85
CA ALA A 67 0.51 -3.71 5.18
C ALA A 67 0.43 -5.23 5.28
N GLY A 68 1.33 -5.79 6.08
CA GLY A 68 1.47 -7.22 6.30
C GLY A 68 2.39 -7.88 5.26
N GLY A 69 3.44 -8.51 5.74
CA GLY A 69 4.40 -9.23 4.90
C GLY A 69 5.48 -8.39 4.22
N VAL A 70 5.38 -7.06 4.23
CA VAL A 70 6.40 -6.19 3.65
C VAL A 70 7.55 -6.04 4.65
N SER A 71 8.65 -6.73 4.42
CA SER A 71 9.78 -6.76 5.36
C SER A 71 11.13 -6.43 4.72
N THR A 72 11.33 -6.76 3.45
CA THR A 72 12.57 -6.51 2.73
C THR A 72 12.56 -5.21 1.94
N THR A 73 13.74 -4.69 1.63
CA THR A 73 13.91 -3.53 0.76
C THR A 73 13.31 -3.78 -0.63
N ASP A 74 13.50 -4.96 -1.21
CA ASP A 74 12.98 -5.31 -2.53
C ASP A 74 11.46 -5.32 -2.56
N GLU A 75 10.82 -5.89 -1.54
CA GLU A 75 9.34 -5.85 -1.41
C GLU A 75 8.84 -4.41 -1.31
N ALA A 76 9.50 -3.57 -0.52
CA ALA A 76 9.13 -2.15 -0.40
C ALA A 76 9.28 -1.41 -1.73
N VAL A 77 10.37 -1.65 -2.48
CA VAL A 77 10.61 -1.04 -3.79
C VAL A 77 9.53 -1.44 -4.81
N GLN A 78 9.06 -2.69 -4.78
CA GLN A 78 7.96 -3.12 -5.65
C GLN A 78 6.68 -2.31 -5.41
N HIS A 79 6.26 -2.18 -4.16
CA HIS A 79 5.08 -1.37 -3.80
C HIS A 79 5.27 0.12 -4.14
N TYR A 80 6.43 0.67 -3.81
CA TYR A 80 6.80 2.05 -4.11
C TYR A 80 6.75 2.34 -5.61
N THR A 81 7.30 1.45 -6.43
CA THR A 81 7.31 1.59 -7.88
C THR A 81 5.88 1.59 -8.45
N LEU A 82 5.01 0.69 -7.98
CA LEU A 82 3.62 0.66 -8.41
C LEU A 82 2.87 1.95 -8.06
N VAL A 83 3.05 2.47 -6.85
CA VAL A 83 2.46 3.75 -6.45
C VAL A 83 2.95 4.88 -7.36
N LYS A 84 4.25 4.94 -7.62
CA LYS A 84 4.86 5.93 -8.50
C LYS A 84 4.29 5.90 -9.92
N GLU A 85 4.22 4.71 -10.51
CA GLU A 85 3.78 4.52 -11.89
C GLU A 85 2.27 4.78 -12.08
N ILE A 86 1.45 4.40 -11.10
CA ILE A 86 0.00 4.49 -11.20
C ILE A 86 -0.53 5.84 -10.72
N LEU A 87 -0.09 6.29 -9.54
CA LEU A 87 -0.59 7.50 -8.87
C LEU A 87 0.30 8.73 -9.10
N GLY A 88 1.56 8.53 -9.40
CA GLY A 88 2.51 9.61 -9.65
C GLY A 88 3.22 10.13 -8.41
N GLN A 89 4.11 11.09 -8.63
CA GLN A 89 5.02 11.64 -7.63
C GLN A 89 4.28 12.32 -6.46
N ASP A 90 3.10 12.87 -6.70
CA ASP A 90 2.30 13.59 -5.68
C ASP A 90 1.83 12.68 -4.54
N TRP A 91 1.80 11.35 -4.75
CA TRP A 91 1.50 10.38 -3.70
C TRP A 91 2.73 9.91 -2.92
N LEU A 92 3.94 10.15 -3.41
CA LEU A 92 5.19 9.66 -2.80
C LEU A 92 5.72 10.60 -1.70
N ASN A 93 4.95 10.72 -0.64
CA ASN A 93 5.30 11.50 0.55
C ASN A 93 4.64 10.86 1.79
N ASN A 94 5.09 11.24 2.98
CA ASN A 94 4.64 10.67 4.25
C ASN A 94 3.17 11.00 4.60
N GLN A 95 2.54 11.91 3.91
CA GLN A 95 1.12 12.22 4.08
C GLN A 95 0.22 11.31 3.24
N SER A 96 0.70 10.81 2.11
CA SER A 96 -0.11 10.10 1.12
C SER A 96 0.24 8.62 0.94
N PHE A 97 1.44 8.20 1.38
CA PHE A 97 1.91 6.82 1.23
C PHE A 97 2.63 6.34 2.50
N ARG A 98 2.25 5.17 3.02
CA ARG A 98 2.84 4.57 4.21
C ARG A 98 2.96 3.07 4.06
N PHE A 99 3.99 2.49 4.64
CA PHE A 99 4.08 1.05 4.88
C PHE A 99 3.56 0.69 6.27
N GLY A 100 2.76 -0.35 6.36
CA GLY A 100 2.40 -1.00 7.62
C GLY A 100 3.32 -2.18 7.88
N ALA A 101 4.45 -1.95 8.53
CA ALA A 101 5.49 -2.95 8.72
C ALA A 101 6.20 -2.76 10.07
N SER A 102 6.86 -3.82 10.59
CA SER A 102 7.61 -3.77 11.83
C SER A 102 9.14 -3.82 11.63
N ARG A 103 9.61 -4.58 10.64
CA ARG A 103 11.06 -4.79 10.41
C ARG A 103 11.62 -3.96 9.26
N LEU A 104 10.77 -3.43 8.42
CA LEU A 104 11.15 -2.77 7.18
C LEU A 104 12.09 -1.59 7.40
N ALA A 105 11.87 -0.79 8.45
CA ALA A 105 12.70 0.39 8.72
C ALA A 105 14.17 0.03 8.91
N ASN A 106 14.47 -1.02 9.70
CA ASN A 106 15.84 -1.50 9.86
C ASN A 106 16.44 -2.02 8.55
N ASN A 107 15.66 -2.77 7.77
CA ASN A 107 16.14 -3.34 6.51
C ASN A 107 16.41 -2.27 5.44
N LEU A 108 15.57 -1.23 5.38
CA LEU A 108 15.82 -0.08 4.50
C LEU A 108 17.08 0.70 4.91
N LEU A 109 17.25 0.94 6.21
CA LEU A 109 18.45 1.60 6.73
C LEU A 109 19.70 0.77 6.45
N SER A 110 19.65 -0.54 6.68
CA SER A 110 20.76 -1.44 6.38
C SER A 110 21.14 -1.41 4.90
N SER A 111 20.16 -1.37 4.01
CA SER A 111 20.40 -1.24 2.56
C SER A 111 21.04 0.10 2.17
N ILE A 112 20.67 1.20 2.83
CA ILE A 112 21.22 2.52 2.58
C ILE A 112 22.67 2.63 3.11
N MET A 113 22.90 2.11 4.31
CA MET A 113 24.20 2.23 4.99
C MET A 113 25.21 1.17 4.55
N GLY A 114 24.77 0.09 3.92
CA GLY A 114 25.64 -1.03 3.53
C GLY A 114 26.11 -1.90 4.71
N GLU A 115 25.45 -1.78 5.86
CA GLU A 115 25.75 -2.55 7.07
C GLU A 115 24.48 -2.94 7.82
N ASP A 116 24.55 -3.94 8.69
CA ASP A 116 23.37 -4.39 9.47
C ASP A 116 23.01 -3.38 10.57
N VAL A 117 21.84 -2.77 10.43
CA VAL A 117 21.33 -1.73 11.33
C VAL A 117 20.13 -2.27 12.11
N LYS A 118 20.11 -2.02 13.42
CA LYS A 118 19.04 -2.46 14.33
C LYS A 118 18.68 -1.35 15.33
N TYR A 119 17.98 -0.34 14.85
CA TYR A 119 17.51 0.78 15.69
C TYR A 119 16.10 0.57 16.26
N PHE A 120 15.30 -0.26 15.64
CA PHE A 120 13.90 -0.49 16.03
C PHE A 120 13.60 -1.94 16.33
#